data_4931a31e550a742c0de71728fbc45184
#
_entry.id   4931a31e550a742c0de71728fbc45184
#
_cell.length_a   1.000
_cell.length_b   1.000
_cell.length_c   1.000
_cell.angle_alpha   90.00
_cell.angle_beta   90.00
_cell.angle_gamma   90.00
#
_symmetry.space_group_name_H-M   'P 1'
#
loop_
_entity.id
_entity.type
_entity.pdbx_description
1 polymer ?
#
loop_
_entity_poly.entity_id
_entity_poly.type
_entity_poly.pdbx_seq_one_letter_code
_entity_poly.pdbx_strand_id
1 'polypeptide(L)'
;MADDDFNIEPGRSRDSGARSYKKAKTLLGRVAQVSHKPGYTRFKASGSGGRGTGHYGRGKLAALTRSRSAFGRRVLIKARVVRQWQSQTRSAPLARHINYIQREGATRDGSQGRMFDATSDEADGDSFAERCEDDRHHFRFIVSPEDANEMGDLRAFTREFMTDMANDLDTSLDWVAVDHWNTDNPHIHVLVRGVATGGEDLVIDRAYISEGMRARAEERVTIELGPRSERDILNALAREVDAERWTSLDRRLHKQRGAFGEIDLRPEAGSGAPRDRSILIGRVKVLERMGLAEQVGPASWTLASDIEPTLRALGERGDIIKTMHRAMTGKGLNTDPARLALHEDANGERVIGRLVERGLHDELTGKAYAIVDGADGRIHHLRFPYLERTGDAAPGAIVETSAWTDRKGRQQMSLLVRSDFTLERQIGAGGATWLDRQLVSPRLKTVAGGFGSELRDALGKRADVLLEQGLAKRQGQQIVYARNLLGTLRERDLAAASDALASRDGSTMQSATSGDHVAGVYRERVTLASGRFAMIDNGVGFQLVPWRQDLERHLGQTVAGRVNERGSVDWSFTRSRGPSV
;
A
#
# COMPACT_ATOMS: atom_id res chain seq x y z
N MET A 1 7.13 -0.19 22.56
CA MET A 1 6.62 1.18 22.49
C MET A 1 5.76 1.23 21.25
N ALA A 2 4.48 1.53 21.42
CA ALA A 2 3.54 1.56 20.33
C ALA A 2 3.91 2.70 19.38
N ASP A 3 3.89 2.41 18.06
CA ASP A 3 3.98 3.44 17.04
C ASP A 3 2.73 4.32 17.16
N ASP A 4 2.87 5.48 17.80
CA ASP A 4 1.88 6.55 17.77
C ASP A 4 1.92 7.26 16.40
N ASP A 5 1.69 6.49 15.34
CA ASP A 5 1.41 7.04 14.02
C ASP A 5 -0.02 7.59 14.05
N PHE A 6 -0.12 8.90 14.15
CA PHE A 6 -1.41 9.61 14.16
C PHE A 6 -1.99 9.61 12.74
N ASN A 7 -2.93 8.69 12.48
CA ASN A 7 -3.65 8.59 11.21
C ASN A 7 -4.94 9.43 11.31
N ILE A 8 -5.01 10.54 10.57
CA ILE A 8 -6.22 11.36 10.47
C ILE A 8 -7.02 10.90 9.27
N GLU A 9 -8.01 10.06 9.47
CA GLU A 9 -8.98 9.73 8.42
C GLU A 9 -9.95 10.91 8.24
N PRO A 10 -10.06 11.49 7.02
CA PRO A 10 -11.08 12.48 6.73
C PRO A 10 -12.43 11.76 6.64
N GLY A 11 -13.26 11.89 7.63
CA GLY A 11 -14.58 11.28 7.64
C GLY A 11 -15.26 11.18 8.99
N ARG A 12 -14.56 11.38 10.08
CA ARG A 12 -15.21 11.62 11.36
C ARG A 12 -15.47 13.12 11.53
N SER A 13 -16.53 13.64 10.88
CA SER A 13 -17.11 14.86 11.37
C SER A 13 -17.68 14.55 12.76
N ARG A 14 -17.01 14.98 13.82
CA ARG A 14 -17.71 15.26 15.06
C ARG A 14 -18.55 16.50 14.78
N ASP A 15 -19.71 16.28 14.23
CA ASP A 15 -20.75 17.29 14.13
C ASP A 15 -21.15 17.62 15.58
N SER A 16 -20.61 18.70 16.09
CA SER A 16 -21.22 19.39 17.22
C SER A 16 -22.53 19.95 16.69
N GLY A 17 -23.60 19.21 16.95
CA GLY A 17 -24.95 19.41 16.44
C GLY A 17 -25.37 20.86 16.29
N ALA A 18 -26.26 21.06 15.38
CA ALA A 18 -26.97 22.26 15.06
C ALA A 18 -27.13 23.24 16.26
N ARG A 19 -26.13 24.04 16.46
CA ARG A 19 -26.25 25.24 17.27
C ARG A 19 -26.52 26.39 16.32
N SER A 20 -27.78 26.67 16.28
CA SER A 20 -28.52 27.77 15.66
C SER A 20 -27.71 28.90 15.00
N TYR A 21 -28.30 29.45 13.93
CA TYR A 21 -27.93 30.70 13.22
C TYR A 21 -27.49 31.88 14.12
N LYS A 22 -27.89 31.92 15.39
CA LYS A 22 -27.44 32.88 16.38
C LYS A 22 -25.97 32.73 16.80
N LYS A 23 -25.37 31.52 16.69
CA LYS A 23 -23.95 31.30 17.00
C LYS A 23 -23.01 31.66 15.84
N ALA A 24 -23.47 31.64 14.61
CA ALA A 24 -22.66 32.07 13.47
C ALA A 24 -22.35 33.59 13.55
N LYS A 25 -23.31 34.40 13.95
CA LYS A 25 -23.10 35.87 14.20
C LYS A 25 -22.11 36.14 15.34
N THR A 26 -22.15 35.33 16.41
CA THR A 26 -21.20 35.45 17.52
C THR A 26 -19.81 34.96 17.18
N LEU A 27 -19.66 33.98 16.26
CA LEU A 27 -18.37 33.50 15.81
C LEU A 27 -17.66 34.52 14.90
N LEU A 28 -18.39 35.11 13.95
CA LEU A 28 -17.91 36.23 13.13
C LEU A 28 -17.53 37.46 14.00
N GLY A 29 -18.33 37.76 15.03
CA GLY A 29 -18.01 38.82 16.00
C GLY A 29 -16.77 38.52 16.84
N ARG A 30 -16.50 37.26 17.19
CA ARG A 30 -15.28 36.85 17.89
C ARG A 30 -14.04 36.87 16.98
N VAL A 31 -14.17 36.50 15.72
CA VAL A 31 -13.08 36.64 14.75
C VAL A 31 -12.74 38.10 14.52
N ALA A 32 -13.73 38.96 14.35
CA ALA A 32 -13.51 40.40 14.23
C ALA A 32 -12.88 41.02 15.50
N GLN A 33 -13.25 40.57 16.70
CA GLN A 33 -12.64 41.04 17.96
C GLN A 33 -11.19 40.53 18.13
N VAL A 34 -10.84 39.35 17.63
CA VAL A 34 -9.45 38.83 17.69
C VAL A 34 -8.55 39.56 16.70
N SER A 35 -9.05 39.95 15.53
CA SER A 35 -8.30 40.72 14.53
C SER A 35 -8.07 42.19 14.92
N HIS A 36 -8.83 42.73 15.87
CA HIS A 36 -8.71 44.14 16.36
C HIS A 36 -8.05 44.28 17.72
N LYS A 37 -7.51 43.23 18.35
CA LYS A 37 -6.70 43.41 19.55
C LYS A 37 -5.31 43.90 19.17
N PRO A 38 -4.92 45.15 19.53
CA PRO A 38 -3.54 45.60 19.38
C PRO A 38 -2.69 44.82 20.38
N GLY A 39 -1.79 43.97 19.89
CA GLY A 39 -0.91 43.19 20.74
C GLY A 39 -0.42 41.89 20.12
N TYR A 40 -0.75 41.60 18.86
CA TYR A 40 -0.10 40.51 18.12
C TYR A 40 1.30 40.94 17.67
N THR A 41 2.17 41.17 18.64
CA THR A 41 3.60 41.33 18.36
C THR A 41 4.26 39.97 18.33
N ARG A 42 5.08 39.80 17.30
CA ARG A 42 6.02 38.68 17.08
C ARG A 42 6.56 38.13 18.39
N PHE A 43 6.24 36.90 18.74
CA PHE A 43 6.95 36.20 19.79
C PHE A 43 8.35 35.86 19.28
N LYS A 44 9.35 36.57 19.81
CA LYS A 44 10.75 36.11 19.78
C LYS A 44 10.86 34.83 20.62
N ALA A 45 11.41 33.77 20.02
CA ALA A 45 11.80 32.60 20.76
C ALA A 45 12.89 32.94 21.76
N SER A 46 12.56 32.95 23.05
CA SER A 46 13.53 32.79 24.13
C SER A 46 13.12 31.57 24.95
N GLY A 47 14.10 30.66 25.13
CA GLY A 47 13.87 29.37 25.79
C GLY A 47 13.47 29.48 27.23
N SER A 48 12.69 28.56 27.67
CA SER A 48 12.76 27.76 28.89
C SER A 48 11.42 27.05 29.10
N GLY A 49 11.48 25.85 29.63
CA GLY A 49 10.39 24.87 29.72
C GLY A 49 9.13 25.36 30.41
N GLY A 50 8.03 25.04 29.78
CA GLY A 50 6.69 25.13 30.36
C GLY A 50 5.78 24.23 29.57
N ARG A 51 5.25 23.18 30.19
CA ARG A 51 4.18 22.32 29.64
C ARG A 51 2.93 23.19 29.46
N GLY A 52 2.77 23.78 28.30
CA GLY A 52 1.56 24.47 27.87
C GLY A 52 0.85 23.67 26.79
N THR A 53 -0.37 23.20 27.03
CA THR A 53 -1.29 22.60 26.08
C THR A 53 -1.79 23.65 25.07
N GLY A 54 -0.92 24.18 24.22
CA GLY A 54 -1.27 25.10 23.15
C GLY A 54 -1.50 24.39 21.85
N HIS A 55 -2.74 24.15 21.47
CA HIS A 55 -3.14 23.68 20.15
C HIS A 55 -3.05 24.84 19.13
N TYR A 56 -1.88 25.15 18.64
CA TYR A 56 -1.67 26.18 17.62
C TYR A 56 -1.00 25.58 16.37
N GLY A 57 -1.79 24.90 15.52
CA GLY A 57 -1.39 24.57 14.17
C GLY A 57 -1.72 25.69 13.18
N ARG A 58 -0.95 25.80 12.08
CA ARG A 58 -1.22 26.72 10.95
C ARG A 58 -2.52 26.30 10.23
N GLY A 59 -3.22 27.24 9.59
CA GLY A 59 -4.43 26.98 8.82
C GLY A 59 -5.74 26.98 9.63
N LYS A 60 -5.71 27.22 10.94
CA LYS A 60 -6.92 27.22 11.78
C LYS A 60 -7.95 28.26 11.32
N LEU A 61 -7.51 29.45 10.94
CA LEU A 61 -8.41 30.48 10.45
C LEU A 61 -9.06 30.10 9.12
N ALA A 62 -8.29 29.56 8.19
CA ALA A 62 -8.79 29.07 6.91
C ALA A 62 -9.83 27.96 7.08
N ALA A 63 -9.63 27.03 8.03
CA ALA A 63 -10.63 26.00 8.36
C ALA A 63 -11.94 26.56 8.90
N LEU A 64 -11.89 27.67 9.64
CA LEU A 64 -13.08 28.31 10.24
C LEU A 64 -13.88 29.14 9.23
N THR A 65 -13.21 29.72 8.24
CA THR A 65 -13.83 30.65 7.27
C THR A 65 -14.42 29.93 6.06
N ARG A 66 -14.02 28.68 5.81
CA ARG A 66 -14.49 27.90 4.65
C ARG A 66 -15.67 27.02 5.01
N SER A 67 -16.71 27.09 4.20
CA SER A 67 -17.85 26.18 4.25
C SER A 67 -17.96 25.41 2.94
N ARG A 68 -18.29 24.13 3.04
CA ARG A 68 -18.51 23.29 1.85
C ARG A 68 -19.83 23.67 1.17
N SER A 69 -19.79 23.81 -0.14
CA SER A 69 -21.00 24.02 -0.94
C SER A 69 -21.78 22.73 -1.09
N ALA A 70 -23.10 22.78 -1.02
CA ALA A 70 -23.96 21.64 -1.31
C ALA A 70 -23.85 21.18 -2.79
N PHE A 71 -23.56 22.11 -3.69
CA PHE A 71 -23.36 21.89 -5.13
C PHE A 71 -21.88 21.75 -5.52
N GLY A 72 -20.97 21.79 -4.55
CA GLY A 72 -19.55 21.62 -4.78
C GLY A 72 -19.22 20.22 -5.28
N ARG A 73 -18.21 20.13 -6.14
CA ARG A 73 -17.59 18.86 -6.53
C ARG A 73 -16.95 18.20 -5.31
N ARG A 74 -16.90 16.88 -5.27
CA ARG A 74 -16.41 16.15 -4.10
C ARG A 74 -14.95 15.74 -4.27
N VAL A 75 -14.18 15.89 -3.21
CA VAL A 75 -12.79 15.42 -3.16
C VAL A 75 -12.59 14.61 -1.89
N LEU A 76 -12.05 13.40 -2.03
CA LEU A 76 -11.56 12.62 -0.90
C LEU A 76 -10.12 13.02 -0.61
N ILE A 77 -9.84 13.40 0.63
CA ILE A 77 -8.48 13.62 1.12
C ILE A 77 -8.22 12.69 2.29
N LYS A 78 -7.15 11.88 2.18
CA LYS A 78 -6.57 11.14 3.28
C LYS A 78 -5.25 11.80 3.66
N ALA A 79 -4.95 11.88 4.96
CA ALA A 79 -3.76 12.52 5.47
C ALA A 79 -3.08 11.67 6.55
N ARG A 80 -1.76 11.63 6.53
CA ARG A 80 -0.93 10.99 7.56
C ARG A 80 0.27 11.85 7.89
N VAL A 81 0.56 12.01 9.19
CA VAL A 81 1.82 12.58 9.67
C VAL A 81 2.75 11.42 10.01
N VAL A 82 3.88 11.35 9.34
CA VAL A 82 4.89 10.30 9.56
C VAL A 82 6.03 10.92 10.36
N ARG A 83 6.18 10.47 11.61
CA ARG A 83 7.29 10.89 12.48
C ARG A 83 8.56 10.14 12.12
N GLN A 84 9.67 10.85 12.08
CA GLN A 84 10.97 10.26 11.87
C GLN A 84 11.67 10.08 13.22
N TRP A 85 11.98 8.81 13.57
CA TRP A 85 12.69 8.50 14.80
C TRP A 85 14.19 8.66 14.56
N GLN A 86 14.92 9.07 15.61
CA GLN A 86 16.38 9.21 15.56
C GLN A 86 17.06 7.84 15.38
N SER A 87 17.10 7.32 14.17
CA SER A 87 17.87 6.12 13.80
C SER A 87 18.84 6.45 12.67
N GLN A 88 19.92 5.68 12.56
CA GLN A 88 20.99 5.88 11.56
C GLN A 88 20.52 5.70 10.07
N THR A 89 19.24 5.47 9.81
CA THR A 89 18.66 5.28 8.47
C THR A 89 17.33 6.04 8.35
N ARG A 90 17.33 7.33 8.67
CA ARG A 90 16.09 8.16 8.74
C ARG A 90 15.35 8.28 7.42
N SER A 91 16.07 8.43 6.30
CA SER A 91 15.49 8.61 4.96
C SER A 91 15.00 7.32 4.29
N ALA A 92 15.53 6.16 4.69
CA ALA A 92 15.25 4.89 4.02
C ALA A 92 13.74 4.49 3.94
N PRO A 93 12.87 4.77 4.94
CA PRO A 93 11.44 4.52 4.81
C PRO A 93 10.73 5.48 3.84
N LEU A 94 11.22 6.73 3.74
CA LEU A 94 10.65 7.72 2.81
C LEU A 94 11.09 7.41 1.37
N ALA A 95 12.38 7.16 1.12
CA ALA A 95 12.89 6.78 -0.20
C ALA A 95 12.19 5.54 -0.76
N ARG A 96 11.96 4.51 0.07
CA ARG A 96 11.18 3.32 -0.34
C ARG A 96 9.73 3.63 -0.69
N HIS A 97 9.11 4.53 0.05
CA HIS A 97 7.75 4.95 -0.27
C HIS A 97 7.71 5.75 -1.58
N ILE A 98 8.69 6.62 -1.81
CA ILE A 98 8.87 7.34 -3.07
C ILE A 98 8.99 6.37 -4.24
N ASN A 99 9.90 5.40 -4.16
CA ASN A 99 10.09 4.39 -5.20
C ASN A 99 8.81 3.58 -5.46
N TYR A 100 8.01 3.32 -4.41
CA TYR A 100 6.74 2.61 -4.59
C TYR A 100 5.69 3.45 -5.32
N ILE A 101 5.53 4.73 -4.99
CA ILE A 101 4.54 5.59 -5.67
C ILE A 101 4.91 5.91 -7.10
N GLN A 102 6.19 5.77 -7.48
CA GLN A 102 6.70 5.87 -8.86
C GLN A 102 6.62 4.54 -9.64
N ARG A 103 5.95 3.51 -9.12
CA ARG A 103 5.90 2.17 -9.74
C ARG A 103 5.36 2.20 -11.18
N GLU A 104 5.70 1.19 -11.95
CA GLU A 104 5.14 0.98 -13.29
C GLU A 104 3.62 0.85 -13.26
N GLY A 105 2.97 1.31 -14.32
CA GLY A 105 1.52 1.26 -14.47
C GLY A 105 0.77 2.39 -13.76
N ALA A 106 1.44 3.37 -13.14
CA ALA A 106 0.77 4.44 -12.41
C ALA A 106 0.10 5.48 -13.33
N THR A 107 0.64 5.74 -14.50
CA THR A 107 0.16 6.77 -15.45
C THR A 107 -1.01 6.28 -16.33
N ARG A 108 -1.65 7.20 -17.07
CA ARG A 108 -2.75 6.86 -18.01
C ARG A 108 -2.34 5.89 -19.10
N ASP A 109 -1.10 5.98 -19.57
CA ASP A 109 -0.52 5.13 -20.62
C ASP A 109 0.13 3.85 -20.07
N GLY A 110 0.06 3.63 -18.75
CA GLY A 110 0.63 2.46 -18.09
C GLY A 110 2.14 2.54 -17.87
N SER A 111 2.77 3.68 -18.13
CA SER A 111 4.19 3.90 -17.85
C SER A 111 4.46 4.11 -16.36
N GLN A 112 5.73 4.24 -16.01
CA GLN A 112 6.16 4.54 -14.65
C GLN A 112 5.69 5.95 -14.24
N GLY A 113 5.19 6.07 -12.99
CA GLY A 113 4.82 7.35 -12.40
C GLY A 113 6.02 8.28 -12.28
N ARG A 114 5.89 9.51 -12.77
CA ARG A 114 6.92 10.55 -12.63
C ARG A 114 6.54 11.50 -11.53
N MET A 115 7.51 11.80 -10.66
CA MET A 115 7.31 12.84 -9.65
C MET A 115 7.32 14.21 -10.31
N PHE A 116 6.49 15.10 -9.77
CA PHE A 116 6.45 16.51 -10.11
C PHE A 116 6.40 17.36 -8.84
N ASP A 117 6.74 18.63 -8.97
CA ASP A 117 6.68 19.62 -7.89
C ASP A 117 6.00 20.91 -8.35
N ALA A 118 6.21 21.99 -7.64
CA ALA A 118 5.63 23.29 -7.95
C ALA A 118 6.07 23.83 -9.33
N THR A 119 7.23 23.43 -9.84
CA THR A 119 7.89 24.04 -11.00
C THR A 119 8.29 23.04 -12.08
N SER A 120 8.49 21.77 -11.72
CA SER A 120 9.00 20.72 -12.62
C SER A 120 8.01 19.56 -12.72
N ASP A 121 7.92 18.97 -13.93
CA ASP A 121 7.20 17.71 -14.18
C ASP A 121 8.07 16.47 -13.96
N GLU A 122 9.36 16.66 -13.67
CA GLU A 122 10.34 15.62 -13.39
C GLU A 122 11.13 16.01 -12.13
N ALA A 123 10.46 15.92 -10.97
CA ALA A 123 11.10 16.18 -9.69
C ALA A 123 11.91 14.98 -9.22
N ASP A 124 13.07 15.24 -8.61
CA ASP A 124 13.94 14.21 -8.06
C ASP A 124 13.48 13.79 -6.65
N GLY A 125 12.98 12.56 -6.56
CA GLY A 125 12.50 11.98 -5.30
C GLY A 125 13.62 11.70 -4.29
N ASP A 126 14.81 11.35 -4.75
CA ASP A 126 15.95 11.08 -3.87
C ASP A 126 16.45 12.37 -3.23
N SER A 127 16.60 13.44 -4.02
CA SER A 127 16.91 14.78 -3.49
C SER A 127 15.85 15.29 -2.51
N PHE A 128 14.56 14.98 -2.73
CA PHE A 128 13.52 15.31 -1.77
C PHE A 128 13.67 14.51 -0.46
N ALA A 129 13.98 13.21 -0.55
CA ALA A 129 14.20 12.36 0.61
C ALA A 129 15.42 12.83 1.44
N GLU A 130 16.49 13.26 0.77
CA GLU A 130 17.68 13.83 1.42
C GLU A 130 17.33 15.12 2.17
N ARG A 131 16.57 16.03 1.57
CA ARG A 131 16.14 17.26 2.26
C ARG A 131 15.27 17.01 3.49
N CYS A 132 14.57 15.87 3.52
CA CYS A 132 13.75 15.45 4.65
C CYS A 132 14.53 14.70 5.74
N GLU A 133 15.84 14.41 5.57
CA GLU A 133 16.57 13.47 6.44
C GLU A 133 16.62 13.92 7.89
N ASP A 134 16.79 15.22 8.15
CA ASP A 134 16.86 15.80 9.49
C ASP A 134 15.52 16.30 10.01
N ASP A 135 14.46 16.20 9.21
CA ASP A 135 13.15 16.66 9.61
C ASP A 135 12.54 15.73 10.66
N ARG A 136 11.81 16.31 11.61
CA ARG A 136 11.14 15.56 12.68
C ARG A 136 9.99 14.69 12.16
N HIS A 137 9.35 15.11 11.08
CA HIS A 137 8.21 14.45 10.44
C HIS A 137 8.03 14.95 9.01
N HIS A 138 7.22 14.22 8.25
CA HIS A 138 6.70 14.66 6.95
C HIS A 138 5.22 14.31 6.85
N PHE A 139 4.52 14.96 5.93
CA PHE A 139 3.11 14.68 5.67
C PHE A 139 2.96 13.85 4.39
N ARG A 140 2.00 12.95 4.41
CA ARG A 140 1.55 12.19 3.23
C ARG A 140 0.08 12.48 3.03
N PHE A 141 -0.28 12.91 1.83
CA PHE A 141 -1.66 13.12 1.43
C PHE A 141 -2.00 12.27 0.23
N ILE A 142 -3.24 11.79 0.19
CA ILE A 142 -3.87 11.25 -1.01
C ILE A 142 -5.04 12.15 -1.32
N VAL A 143 -5.02 12.77 -2.49
CA VAL A 143 -6.07 13.68 -2.97
C VAL A 143 -6.75 13.03 -4.17
N SER A 144 -8.04 12.68 -4.04
CA SER A 144 -8.82 11.99 -5.07
C SER A 144 -10.10 12.77 -5.36
N PRO A 145 -10.15 13.58 -6.41
CA PRO A 145 -11.38 14.15 -6.91
C PRO A 145 -12.33 13.05 -7.39
N GLU A 146 -13.62 13.13 -7.03
CA GLU A 146 -14.63 12.14 -7.50
C GLU A 146 -14.73 12.13 -9.03
N ASP A 147 -14.59 13.31 -9.64
CA ASP A 147 -14.70 13.53 -11.08
C ASP A 147 -13.30 13.66 -11.77
N ALA A 148 -12.26 13.03 -11.22
CA ALA A 148 -10.87 13.14 -11.71
C ALA A 148 -10.71 12.78 -13.20
N ASN A 149 -11.55 11.86 -13.71
CA ASN A 149 -11.55 11.49 -15.13
C ASN A 149 -12.06 12.61 -16.07
N GLU A 150 -12.82 13.57 -15.54
CA GLU A 150 -13.34 14.73 -16.28
C GLU A 150 -12.37 15.90 -16.25
N MET A 151 -11.37 15.87 -15.33
CA MET A 151 -10.37 16.92 -15.20
C MET A 151 -9.34 16.83 -16.32
N GLY A 152 -8.93 17.99 -16.82
CA GLY A 152 -7.96 18.09 -17.90
C GLY A 152 -6.55 17.69 -17.47
N ASP A 153 -6.09 18.22 -16.34
CA ASP A 153 -4.74 18.04 -15.83
C ASP A 153 -4.70 18.01 -14.30
N LEU A 154 -4.49 16.80 -13.74
CA LEU A 154 -4.35 16.62 -12.30
C LEU A 154 -3.08 17.26 -11.71
N ARG A 155 -2.01 17.46 -12.51
CA ARG A 155 -0.79 18.12 -12.06
C ARG A 155 -1.00 19.61 -11.91
N ALA A 156 -1.65 20.24 -12.88
CA ALA A 156 -2.03 21.66 -12.79
C ALA A 156 -2.95 21.90 -11.59
N PHE A 157 -3.99 21.09 -11.44
CA PHE A 157 -4.84 21.11 -10.24
C PHE A 157 -4.05 21.00 -8.94
N THR A 158 -3.08 20.08 -8.87
CA THR A 158 -2.28 19.87 -7.66
C THR A 158 -1.42 21.10 -7.34
N ARG A 159 -0.79 21.71 -8.32
CA ARG A 159 0.01 22.93 -8.13
C ARG A 159 -0.81 24.10 -7.59
N GLU A 160 -2.00 24.29 -8.15
CA GLU A 160 -2.92 25.32 -7.66
C GLU A 160 -3.41 25.00 -6.23
N PHE A 161 -3.80 23.76 -5.96
CA PHE A 161 -4.21 23.31 -4.64
C PHE A 161 -3.10 23.50 -3.60
N MET A 162 -1.86 23.14 -3.92
CA MET A 162 -0.72 23.29 -3.01
C MET A 162 -0.34 24.75 -2.80
N THR A 163 -0.51 25.61 -3.81
CA THR A 163 -0.34 27.06 -3.69
C THR A 163 -1.38 27.65 -2.74
N ASP A 164 -2.63 27.25 -2.88
CA ASP A 164 -3.69 27.67 -1.95
C ASP A 164 -3.46 27.17 -0.54
N MET A 165 -2.99 25.94 -0.40
CA MET A 165 -2.63 25.38 0.90
C MET A 165 -1.49 26.17 1.55
N ALA A 166 -0.47 26.54 0.79
CA ALA A 166 0.64 27.38 1.26
C ALA A 166 0.14 28.74 1.78
N ASN A 167 -0.78 29.37 1.06
CA ASN A 167 -1.42 30.63 1.45
C ASN A 167 -2.28 30.46 2.71
N ASP A 168 -3.07 29.39 2.81
CA ASP A 168 -3.90 29.09 3.98
C ASP A 168 -3.05 28.83 5.24
N LEU A 169 -1.84 28.29 5.07
CA LEU A 169 -0.89 27.97 6.15
C LEU A 169 0.10 29.12 6.44
N ASP A 170 0.06 30.20 5.66
CA ASP A 170 1.01 31.33 5.74
C ASP A 170 2.48 30.87 5.77
N THR A 171 2.84 29.97 4.83
CA THR A 171 4.21 29.46 4.66
C THR A 171 4.37 28.85 3.28
N SER A 172 5.57 28.91 2.70
CA SER A 172 5.87 28.09 1.51
C SER A 172 5.99 26.62 1.90
N LEU A 173 5.60 25.73 0.99
CA LEU A 173 5.65 24.29 1.18
C LEU A 173 6.68 23.70 0.23
N ASP A 174 7.59 22.87 0.76
CA ASP A 174 8.44 21.99 -0.03
C ASP A 174 7.72 20.65 -0.19
N TRP A 175 7.34 20.31 -1.42
CA TRP A 175 6.53 19.14 -1.70
C TRP A 175 6.84 18.52 -3.05
N VAL A 176 6.56 17.22 -3.15
CA VAL A 176 6.57 16.46 -4.40
C VAL A 176 5.31 15.62 -4.51
N ALA A 177 4.89 15.30 -5.72
CA ALA A 177 3.67 14.53 -5.95
C ALA A 177 3.81 13.55 -7.13
N VAL A 178 2.94 12.53 -7.16
CA VAL A 178 2.77 11.58 -8.27
C VAL A 178 1.28 11.36 -8.50
N ASP A 179 0.84 11.43 -9.74
CA ASP A 179 -0.52 11.13 -10.15
C ASP A 179 -0.69 9.65 -10.52
N HIS A 180 -1.74 9.01 -9.99
CA HIS A 180 -2.07 7.61 -10.23
C HIS A 180 -3.38 7.48 -10.98
N TRP A 181 -3.33 6.79 -12.14
CA TRP A 181 -4.48 6.60 -13.04
C TRP A 181 -4.92 5.14 -13.19
N ASN A 182 -4.13 4.20 -12.72
CA ASN A 182 -4.37 2.76 -12.85
C ASN A 182 -5.37 2.21 -11.82
N THR A 183 -6.19 3.05 -11.24
CA THR A 183 -7.21 2.72 -10.25
C THR A 183 -8.58 3.20 -10.70
N ASP A 184 -9.65 2.61 -10.14
CA ASP A 184 -11.03 3.05 -10.42
C ASP A 184 -11.29 4.51 -10.04
N ASN A 185 -10.45 5.06 -9.16
CA ASN A 185 -10.50 6.45 -8.69
C ASN A 185 -9.12 7.08 -8.86
N PRO A 186 -8.85 7.80 -9.95
CA PRO A 186 -7.59 8.51 -10.12
C PRO A 186 -7.32 9.45 -8.95
N HIS A 187 -6.07 9.48 -8.49
CA HIS A 187 -5.68 10.24 -7.31
C HIS A 187 -4.22 10.67 -7.36
N ILE A 188 -3.90 11.61 -6.51
CA ILE A 188 -2.56 12.17 -6.40
C ILE A 188 -1.99 11.84 -5.03
N HIS A 189 -0.76 11.31 -4.99
CA HIS A 189 0.06 11.25 -3.80
C HIS A 189 0.86 12.52 -3.66
N VAL A 190 0.73 13.19 -2.52
CA VAL A 190 1.51 14.40 -2.22
C VAL A 190 2.31 14.14 -0.94
N LEU A 191 3.61 14.36 -1.05
CA LEU A 191 4.54 14.33 0.07
C LEU A 191 4.95 15.76 0.40
N VAL A 192 4.77 16.18 1.64
CA VAL A 192 5.12 17.54 2.09
C VAL A 192 6.13 17.44 3.21
N ARG A 193 7.20 18.19 3.09
CA ARG A 193 8.24 18.31 4.10
C ARG A 193 7.69 18.90 5.40
N GLY A 194 8.16 18.40 6.53
CA GLY A 194 7.69 18.81 7.85
C GLY A 194 8.29 20.10 8.40
N VAL A 195 8.81 20.96 7.52
CA VAL A 195 9.50 22.22 7.89
C VAL A 195 8.86 23.39 7.17
N ALA A 196 8.60 24.49 7.88
CA ALA A 196 8.10 25.75 7.36
C ALA A 196 9.24 26.64 6.83
N THR A 197 8.90 27.73 6.12
CA THR A 197 9.87 28.67 5.52
C THR A 197 10.92 29.20 6.50
N GLY A 198 10.57 29.32 7.79
CA GLY A 198 11.49 29.81 8.83
C GLY A 198 12.42 28.76 9.41
N GLY A 199 12.35 27.51 8.94
CA GLY A 199 13.15 26.39 9.46
C GLY A 199 12.56 25.72 10.71
N GLU A 200 11.40 26.20 11.20
CA GLU A 200 10.68 25.57 12.30
C GLU A 200 9.82 24.39 11.83
N ASP A 201 9.47 23.49 12.75
CA ASP A 201 8.55 22.37 12.48
C ASP A 201 7.22 22.90 11.89
N LEU A 202 6.81 22.37 10.75
CA LEU A 202 5.51 22.66 10.16
C LEU A 202 4.42 21.91 10.93
N VAL A 203 3.62 22.66 11.68
CA VAL A 203 2.47 22.13 12.42
C VAL A 203 1.19 22.60 11.76
N ILE A 204 0.43 21.68 11.18
CA ILE A 204 -0.86 21.96 10.53
C ILE A 204 -1.99 21.69 11.52
N ASP A 205 -2.94 22.63 11.63
CA ASP A 205 -4.09 22.46 12.51
C ASP A 205 -4.97 21.28 12.06
N ARG A 206 -5.43 20.49 13.03
CA ARG A 206 -6.24 19.29 12.75
C ARG A 206 -7.54 19.61 11.99
N ALA A 207 -8.20 20.74 12.32
CA ALA A 207 -9.41 21.15 11.62
C ALA A 207 -9.11 21.50 10.16
N TYR A 208 -7.92 22.07 9.89
CA TYR A 208 -7.51 22.33 8.51
C TYR A 208 -7.29 21.02 7.73
N ILE A 209 -6.60 20.04 8.31
CA ILE A 209 -6.41 18.73 7.66
C ILE A 209 -7.75 18.03 7.43
N SER A 210 -8.67 18.04 8.40
CA SER A 210 -9.93 17.30 8.30
C SER A 210 -10.99 17.97 7.42
N GLU A 211 -11.03 19.32 7.38
CA GLU A 211 -12.09 20.08 6.73
C GLU A 211 -11.56 21.15 5.77
N GLY A 212 -10.56 21.93 6.17
CA GLY A 212 -10.04 23.06 5.39
C GLY A 212 -9.44 22.65 4.06
N MET A 213 -8.56 21.66 4.06
CA MET A 213 -7.94 21.11 2.83
C MET A 213 -8.99 20.58 1.87
N ARG A 214 -9.98 19.84 2.38
CA ARG A 214 -11.05 19.29 1.55
C ARG A 214 -11.90 20.38 0.92
N ALA A 215 -12.29 21.38 1.71
CA ALA A 215 -13.07 22.51 1.20
C ALA A 215 -12.30 23.26 0.10
N ARG A 216 -10.99 23.44 0.26
CA ARG A 216 -10.12 24.05 -0.74
C ARG A 216 -10.05 23.23 -2.02
N ALA A 217 -9.82 21.91 -1.92
CA ALA A 217 -9.78 21.02 -3.08
C ALA A 217 -11.14 20.97 -3.80
N GLU A 218 -12.27 20.88 -3.06
CA GLU A 218 -13.62 20.91 -3.62
C GLU A 218 -13.91 22.23 -4.34
N GLU A 219 -13.44 23.36 -3.82
CA GLU A 219 -13.53 24.66 -4.46
C GLU A 219 -12.79 24.67 -5.80
N ARG A 220 -11.56 24.19 -5.85
CA ARG A 220 -10.75 24.12 -7.08
C ARG A 220 -11.39 23.26 -8.16
N VAL A 221 -11.80 22.02 -7.82
CA VAL A 221 -12.49 21.15 -8.77
C VAL A 221 -13.80 21.80 -9.26
N THR A 222 -14.51 22.52 -8.38
CA THR A 222 -15.75 23.20 -8.75
C THR A 222 -15.49 24.40 -9.67
N ILE A 223 -14.36 25.10 -9.52
CA ILE A 223 -13.97 26.18 -10.45
C ILE A 223 -13.65 25.59 -11.83
N GLU A 224 -12.95 24.45 -11.90
CA GLU A 224 -12.55 23.83 -13.17
C GLU A 224 -13.75 23.19 -13.90
N LEU A 225 -14.56 22.39 -13.21
CA LEU A 225 -15.61 21.57 -13.82
C LEU A 225 -17.02 22.19 -13.69
N GLY A 226 -17.14 23.32 -12.98
CA GLY A 226 -18.43 23.90 -12.63
C GLY A 226 -19.12 23.16 -11.47
N PRO A 227 -20.17 23.76 -10.88
CA PRO A 227 -20.94 23.16 -9.81
C PRO A 227 -21.71 21.93 -10.31
N ARG A 228 -21.97 20.97 -9.41
CA ARG A 228 -22.82 19.80 -9.71
C ARG A 228 -24.27 20.23 -9.92
N SER A 229 -24.91 19.65 -10.92
CA SER A 229 -26.36 19.83 -11.10
C SER A 229 -27.14 19.07 -10.00
N GLU A 230 -28.38 19.49 -9.73
CA GLU A 230 -29.28 18.74 -8.85
C GLU A 230 -29.48 17.29 -9.31
N ARG A 231 -29.50 17.07 -10.62
CA ARG A 231 -29.61 15.74 -11.22
C ARG A 231 -28.40 14.87 -10.89
N ASP A 232 -27.20 15.41 -10.95
CA ASP A 232 -25.95 14.67 -10.63
C ASP A 232 -25.94 14.30 -9.15
N ILE A 233 -26.35 15.22 -8.27
CA ILE A 233 -26.49 14.97 -6.84
C ILE A 233 -27.49 13.85 -6.57
N LEU A 234 -28.68 13.90 -7.18
CA LEU A 234 -29.70 12.88 -7.02
C LEU A 234 -29.24 11.51 -7.56
N ASN A 235 -28.59 11.49 -8.72
CA ASN A 235 -28.04 10.26 -9.29
C ASN A 235 -26.93 9.65 -8.40
N ALA A 236 -26.09 10.47 -7.79
CA ALA A 236 -25.07 10.00 -6.85
C ALA A 236 -25.71 9.43 -5.58
N LEU A 237 -26.72 10.10 -5.01
CA LEU A 237 -27.44 9.58 -3.85
C LEU A 237 -28.23 8.30 -4.18
N ALA A 238 -28.85 8.20 -5.36
CA ALA A 238 -29.55 7.00 -5.80
C ALA A 238 -28.60 5.79 -5.87
N ARG A 239 -27.35 5.98 -6.35
CA ARG A 239 -26.32 4.92 -6.33
C ARG A 239 -25.89 4.51 -4.92
N GLU A 240 -26.02 5.38 -3.93
CA GLU A 240 -25.73 5.06 -2.54
C GLU A 240 -26.81 4.17 -1.89
N VAL A 241 -28.04 4.13 -2.43
CA VAL A 241 -29.16 3.37 -1.84
C VAL A 241 -28.85 1.89 -1.72
N ASP A 242 -28.35 1.25 -2.77
CA ASP A 242 -28.06 -0.18 -2.81
C ASP A 242 -26.59 -0.53 -2.45
N ALA A 243 -25.81 0.47 -2.03
CA ALA A 243 -24.39 0.25 -1.75
C ALA A 243 -24.16 -0.59 -0.48
N GLU A 244 -23.42 -1.69 -0.59
CA GLU A 244 -23.02 -2.55 0.54
C GLU A 244 -21.81 -1.97 1.30
N ARG A 245 -21.88 -0.70 1.65
CA ARG A 245 -20.84 0.03 2.38
C ARG A 245 -21.43 1.18 3.15
N TRP A 246 -20.68 1.75 4.10
CA TRP A 246 -21.06 2.96 4.81
C TRP A 246 -21.11 4.17 3.87
N THR A 247 -22.29 4.79 3.73
CA THR A 247 -22.57 5.86 2.77
C THR A 247 -22.90 7.20 3.44
N SER A 248 -23.10 8.23 2.62
CA SER A 248 -23.59 9.51 3.11
C SER A 248 -25.05 9.43 3.60
N LEU A 249 -25.86 8.53 3.01
CA LEU A 249 -27.23 8.26 3.45
C LEU A 249 -27.27 7.66 4.84
N ASP A 250 -26.37 6.71 5.15
CA ASP A 250 -26.28 6.09 6.47
C ASP A 250 -25.89 7.11 7.54
N ARG A 251 -24.96 8.01 7.21
CA ARG A 251 -24.62 9.15 8.10
C ARG A 251 -25.80 10.08 8.35
N ARG A 252 -26.62 10.34 7.33
CA ARG A 252 -27.85 11.16 7.47
C ARG A 252 -28.86 10.44 8.35
N LEU A 253 -29.12 9.14 8.14
CA LEU A 253 -30.00 8.33 8.97
C LEU A 253 -29.51 8.28 10.42
N HIS A 254 -28.22 8.02 10.61
CA HIS A 254 -27.61 7.98 11.94
C HIS A 254 -27.73 9.32 12.70
N LYS A 255 -27.64 10.45 11.98
CA LYS A 255 -27.78 11.81 12.55
C LYS A 255 -29.23 12.14 12.93
N GLN A 256 -30.20 11.53 12.26
CA GLN A 256 -31.63 11.71 12.51
C GLN A 256 -32.17 10.80 13.62
N ARG A 257 -31.34 9.98 14.26
CA ARG A 257 -31.73 9.11 15.38
C ARG A 257 -32.30 9.95 16.53
N GLY A 258 -33.47 9.60 16.97
CA GLY A 258 -34.11 10.11 18.17
C GLY A 258 -33.43 9.63 19.46
N ALA A 259 -33.93 10.06 20.59
CA ALA A 259 -33.36 9.74 21.92
C ALA A 259 -33.35 8.23 22.22
N PHE A 260 -34.25 7.46 21.65
CA PHE A 260 -34.37 6.01 21.79
C PHE A 260 -33.78 5.22 20.62
N GLY A 261 -33.08 5.89 19.71
CA GLY A 261 -32.41 5.26 18.58
C GLY A 261 -33.28 5.03 17.36
N GLU A 262 -34.55 5.46 17.39
CA GLU A 262 -35.49 5.40 16.28
C GLU A 262 -35.21 6.49 15.25
N ILE A 263 -35.55 6.21 14.00
CA ILE A 263 -35.54 7.15 12.87
C ILE A 263 -36.97 7.28 12.38
N ASP A 264 -37.51 8.49 12.47
CA ASP A 264 -38.84 8.81 11.94
C ASP A 264 -38.69 9.51 10.58
N LEU A 265 -39.21 8.86 9.53
CA LEU A 265 -39.22 9.36 8.16
C LEU A 265 -40.63 9.77 7.70
N ARG A 266 -41.55 10.04 8.63
CA ARG A 266 -42.88 10.61 8.31
C ARG A 266 -42.71 12.02 7.75
N PRO A 267 -43.65 12.45 6.86
CA PRO A 267 -43.61 13.81 6.34
C PRO A 267 -43.94 14.81 7.47
N GLU A 268 -42.98 15.67 7.78
CA GLU A 268 -43.21 16.85 8.63
C GLU A 268 -43.60 18.05 7.76
N ALA A 269 -44.56 18.85 8.20
CA ALA A 269 -44.92 20.07 7.53
C ALA A 269 -43.72 21.04 7.51
N GLY A 270 -43.17 21.31 6.31
CA GLY A 270 -42.00 22.18 6.13
C GLY A 270 -40.64 21.46 6.09
N SER A 271 -40.59 20.16 6.24
CA SER A 271 -39.34 19.39 6.13
C SER A 271 -39.06 18.98 4.68
N GLY A 272 -37.85 19.29 4.20
CA GLY A 272 -37.14 18.85 2.99
C GLY A 272 -37.90 18.36 1.76
N ALA A 273 -37.24 18.37 0.61
CA ALA A 273 -37.86 17.93 -0.64
C ALA A 273 -38.38 16.47 -0.55
N PRO A 274 -39.56 16.15 -1.08
CA PRO A 274 -40.14 14.78 -1.08
C PRO A 274 -39.20 13.71 -1.65
N ARG A 275 -38.29 14.09 -2.58
CA ARG A 275 -37.32 13.22 -3.21
C ARG A 275 -36.21 12.76 -2.24
N ASP A 276 -35.71 13.63 -1.37
CA ASP A 276 -34.68 13.30 -0.35
C ASP A 276 -35.19 12.24 0.60
N ARG A 277 -36.45 12.34 1.00
CA ARG A 277 -37.11 11.38 1.88
C ARG A 277 -37.27 10.01 1.22
N SER A 278 -37.66 9.95 -0.05
CA SER A 278 -37.81 8.67 -0.77
C SER A 278 -36.49 7.92 -0.90
N ILE A 279 -35.37 8.63 -1.08
CA ILE A 279 -34.03 8.06 -1.13
C ILE A 279 -33.66 7.48 0.26
N LEU A 280 -33.93 8.18 1.36
CA LEU A 280 -33.67 7.69 2.72
C LEU A 280 -34.53 6.46 3.05
N ILE A 281 -35.81 6.46 2.65
CA ILE A 281 -36.69 5.29 2.78
C ILE A 281 -36.16 4.12 1.94
N GLY A 282 -35.72 4.37 0.72
CA GLY A 282 -35.06 3.36 -0.11
C GLY A 282 -33.86 2.75 0.60
N ARG A 283 -32.98 3.60 1.15
CA ARG A 283 -31.78 3.15 1.87
C ARG A 283 -32.11 2.32 3.11
N VAL A 284 -33.03 2.78 3.97
CA VAL A 284 -33.34 2.05 5.20
C VAL A 284 -33.97 0.69 4.92
N LYS A 285 -34.79 0.55 3.84
CA LYS A 285 -35.31 -0.75 3.39
C LYS A 285 -34.21 -1.70 2.90
N VAL A 286 -33.15 -1.19 2.28
CA VAL A 286 -31.97 -2.00 1.93
C VAL A 286 -31.29 -2.47 3.21
N LEU A 287 -31.07 -1.58 4.18
CA LEU A 287 -30.48 -1.92 5.49
C LEU A 287 -31.32 -2.96 6.25
N GLU A 288 -32.65 -2.87 6.15
CA GLU A 288 -33.58 -3.85 6.73
C GLU A 288 -33.37 -5.24 6.08
N ARG A 289 -33.30 -5.32 4.77
CA ARG A 289 -32.99 -6.58 4.06
C ARG A 289 -31.63 -7.18 4.44
N MET A 290 -30.66 -6.31 4.79
CA MET A 290 -29.36 -6.72 5.28
C MET A 290 -29.37 -7.09 6.77
N GLY A 291 -30.48 -6.97 7.48
CA GLY A 291 -30.59 -7.21 8.92
C GLY A 291 -29.94 -6.11 9.78
N LEU A 292 -29.70 -4.92 9.21
CA LEU A 292 -29.06 -3.77 9.87
C LEU A 292 -30.04 -2.67 10.28
N ALA A 293 -31.33 -2.86 9.97
CA ALA A 293 -32.43 -2.01 10.41
C ALA A 293 -33.67 -2.87 10.66
N GLU A 294 -34.56 -2.40 11.53
CA GLU A 294 -35.84 -3.03 11.85
C GLU A 294 -36.95 -1.99 11.80
N GLN A 295 -38.04 -2.29 11.09
CA GLN A 295 -39.19 -1.42 11.01
C GLN A 295 -40.03 -1.53 12.29
N VAL A 296 -40.17 -0.42 13.01
CA VAL A 296 -40.93 -0.35 14.27
C VAL A 296 -42.26 0.40 14.13
N GLY A 297 -42.54 0.99 12.95
CA GLY A 297 -43.78 1.71 12.67
C GLY A 297 -43.93 2.07 11.21
N PRO A 298 -45.07 2.71 10.80
CA PRO A 298 -45.40 2.98 9.39
C PRO A 298 -44.46 3.93 8.65
N ALA A 299 -43.40 4.34 9.07
CA ALA A 299 -42.26 5.05 8.47
C ALA A 299 -41.19 5.31 9.52
N SER A 300 -41.07 4.39 10.47
CA SER A 300 -40.12 4.47 11.57
C SER A 300 -39.31 3.19 11.64
N TRP A 301 -38.00 3.33 11.81
CA TRP A 301 -37.05 2.23 11.90
C TRP A 301 -36.07 2.44 13.04
N THR A 302 -35.54 1.33 13.57
CA THR A 302 -34.36 1.34 14.43
C THR A 302 -33.17 0.80 13.65
N LEU A 303 -31.97 1.36 13.88
CA LEU A 303 -30.72 0.87 13.27
C LEU A 303 -29.97 -0.01 14.28
N ALA A 304 -29.32 -1.04 13.78
CA ALA A 304 -28.38 -1.84 14.56
C ALA A 304 -27.29 -0.95 15.19
N SER A 305 -26.87 -1.28 16.41
CA SER A 305 -25.87 -0.49 17.14
C SER A 305 -24.50 -0.49 16.46
N ASP A 306 -24.18 -1.57 15.76
CA ASP A 306 -22.92 -1.84 15.04
C ASP A 306 -23.02 -1.61 13.52
N ILE A 307 -24.06 -0.89 13.05
CA ILE A 307 -24.29 -0.66 11.62
C ILE A 307 -23.08 -0.02 10.90
N GLU A 308 -22.43 0.97 11.54
CA GLU A 308 -21.27 1.63 10.92
C GLU A 308 -20.08 0.69 10.77
N PRO A 309 -19.58 0.00 11.82
CA PRO A 309 -18.47 -0.95 11.65
C PRO A 309 -18.81 -2.09 10.69
N THR A 310 -20.04 -2.60 10.70
CA THR A 310 -20.47 -3.66 9.79
C THR A 310 -20.45 -3.21 8.33
N LEU A 311 -21.04 -2.06 8.01
CA LEU A 311 -21.04 -1.53 6.64
C LEU A 311 -19.63 -1.13 6.16
N ARG A 312 -18.75 -0.68 7.06
CA ARG A 312 -17.34 -0.42 6.72
C ARG A 312 -16.61 -1.71 6.39
N ALA A 313 -16.81 -2.76 7.18
CA ALA A 313 -16.22 -4.08 6.94
C ALA A 313 -16.71 -4.70 5.62
N LEU A 314 -18.02 -4.58 5.31
CA LEU A 314 -18.58 -5.03 4.03
C LEU A 314 -17.98 -4.27 2.85
N GLY A 315 -17.86 -2.94 2.95
CA GLY A 315 -17.23 -2.11 1.92
C GLY A 315 -15.78 -2.50 1.67
N GLU A 316 -14.99 -2.69 2.73
CA GLU A 316 -13.59 -3.14 2.65
C GLU A 316 -13.48 -4.52 1.98
N ARG A 317 -14.35 -5.46 2.39
CA ARG A 317 -14.41 -6.80 1.78
C ARG A 317 -14.77 -6.73 0.30
N GLY A 318 -15.74 -5.89 -0.08
CA GLY A 318 -16.12 -5.67 -1.47
C GLY A 318 -14.97 -5.12 -2.31
N ASP A 319 -14.19 -4.18 -1.79
CA ASP A 319 -13.03 -3.61 -2.48
C ASP A 319 -11.91 -4.65 -2.65
N ILE A 320 -11.69 -5.51 -1.66
CA ILE A 320 -10.74 -6.63 -1.76
C ILE A 320 -11.17 -7.60 -2.86
N ILE A 321 -12.44 -8.00 -2.88
CA ILE A 321 -12.97 -8.92 -3.91
C ILE A 321 -12.81 -8.32 -5.31
N LYS A 322 -13.10 -7.02 -5.50
CA LYS A 322 -12.86 -6.32 -6.78
C LYS A 322 -11.39 -6.34 -7.18
N THR A 323 -10.49 -6.08 -6.24
CA THR A 323 -9.04 -6.13 -6.47
C THR A 323 -8.60 -7.52 -6.90
N MET A 324 -9.05 -8.56 -6.20
CA MET A 324 -8.76 -9.96 -6.56
C MET A 324 -9.30 -10.29 -7.96
N HIS A 325 -10.55 -9.94 -8.23
CA HIS A 325 -11.17 -10.19 -9.53
C HIS A 325 -10.39 -9.52 -10.68
N ARG A 326 -10.02 -8.24 -10.52
CA ARG A 326 -9.22 -7.49 -11.50
C ARG A 326 -7.86 -8.15 -11.74
N ALA A 327 -7.13 -8.49 -10.67
CA ALA A 327 -5.83 -9.13 -10.75
C ALA A 327 -5.88 -10.48 -11.48
N MET A 328 -6.93 -11.25 -11.23
CA MET A 328 -7.15 -12.56 -11.88
C MET A 328 -7.54 -12.42 -13.34
N THR A 329 -8.50 -11.54 -13.66
CA THR A 329 -8.95 -11.27 -15.02
C THR A 329 -7.80 -10.79 -15.90
N GLY A 330 -6.95 -9.89 -15.38
CA GLY A 330 -5.75 -9.40 -16.07
C GLY A 330 -4.70 -10.48 -16.37
N LYS A 331 -4.80 -11.66 -15.74
CA LYS A 331 -3.93 -12.83 -15.96
C LYS A 331 -4.65 -14.00 -16.63
N GLY A 332 -5.90 -13.85 -17.05
CA GLY A 332 -6.70 -14.92 -17.63
C GLY A 332 -7.02 -16.09 -16.68
N LEU A 333 -6.99 -15.83 -15.38
CA LEU A 333 -7.27 -16.85 -14.36
C LEU A 333 -8.78 -16.96 -14.08
N ASN A 334 -9.19 -18.14 -13.59
CA ASN A 334 -10.58 -18.38 -13.21
C ASN A 334 -10.99 -17.47 -12.04
N THR A 335 -12.06 -16.69 -12.23
CA THR A 335 -12.58 -15.70 -11.29
C THR A 335 -13.75 -16.21 -10.43
N ASP A 336 -13.94 -17.53 -10.31
CA ASP A 336 -15.02 -18.10 -9.50
C ASP A 336 -14.95 -17.59 -8.04
N PRO A 337 -15.98 -16.88 -7.55
CA PRO A 337 -16.01 -16.35 -6.19
C PRO A 337 -15.90 -17.42 -5.09
N ALA A 338 -16.32 -18.66 -5.36
CA ALA A 338 -16.23 -19.76 -4.40
C ALA A 338 -14.78 -20.15 -4.07
N ARG A 339 -13.82 -19.76 -4.90
CA ARG A 339 -12.38 -20.00 -4.69
C ARG A 339 -11.69 -18.91 -3.87
N LEU A 340 -12.35 -17.80 -3.59
CA LEU A 340 -11.74 -16.67 -2.89
C LEU A 340 -11.59 -16.97 -1.39
N ALA A 341 -10.38 -16.79 -0.88
CA ALA A 341 -10.04 -16.89 0.54
C ALA A 341 -9.47 -15.55 1.03
N LEU A 342 -10.22 -14.88 1.90
CA LEU A 342 -9.82 -13.60 2.48
C LEU A 342 -9.23 -13.86 3.87
N HIS A 343 -7.97 -13.47 4.06
CA HIS A 343 -7.30 -13.55 5.35
C HIS A 343 -7.25 -12.16 5.98
N GLU A 344 -7.96 -11.97 7.08
CA GLU A 344 -8.02 -10.69 7.80
C GLU A 344 -6.73 -10.38 8.55
N ASP A 345 -6.10 -11.43 9.12
CA ASP A 345 -4.83 -11.34 9.85
C ASP A 345 -3.89 -12.49 9.49
N ALA A 346 -2.64 -12.40 9.96
CA ALA A 346 -1.62 -13.44 9.79
C ALA A 346 -1.96 -14.69 10.64
N ASN A 347 -2.95 -15.47 10.22
CA ASN A 347 -3.48 -16.63 10.97
C ASN A 347 -2.53 -17.82 11.04
N GLY A 348 -1.27 -17.66 10.58
CA GLY A 348 -0.29 -18.74 10.57
C GLY A 348 -0.59 -19.84 9.54
N GLU A 349 -1.63 -19.71 8.72
CA GLU A 349 -1.97 -20.66 7.68
C GLU A 349 -0.87 -20.67 6.62
N ARG A 350 -0.40 -21.87 6.32
CA ARG A 350 0.63 -22.07 5.31
C ARG A 350 -0.01 -22.06 3.93
N VAL A 351 0.18 -20.96 3.20
CA VAL A 351 -0.24 -20.82 1.81
C VAL A 351 0.97 -20.94 0.92
N ILE A 352 0.91 -21.83 -0.09
CA ILE A 352 1.91 -21.95 -1.14
C ILE A 352 1.22 -21.93 -2.49
N GLY A 353 1.76 -21.17 -3.45
CA GLY A 353 1.15 -21.01 -4.75
C GLY A 353 1.90 -20.06 -5.66
N ARG A 354 1.25 -19.72 -6.76
CA ARG A 354 1.71 -18.73 -7.73
C ARG A 354 1.32 -17.33 -7.28
N LEU A 355 2.28 -16.42 -7.20
CA LEU A 355 1.99 -15.01 -6.97
C LEU A 355 1.26 -14.43 -8.18
N VAL A 356 0.05 -13.93 -7.97
CA VAL A 356 -0.75 -13.25 -9.00
C VAL A 356 -0.42 -11.76 -9.02
N GLU A 357 -0.50 -11.12 -7.85
CA GLU A 357 -0.24 -9.69 -7.68
C GLU A 357 0.20 -9.41 -6.24
N ARG A 358 0.94 -8.33 -6.04
CA ARG A 358 1.22 -7.74 -4.74
C ARG A 358 1.21 -6.21 -4.82
N GLY A 359 0.82 -5.57 -3.75
CA GLY A 359 0.73 -4.12 -3.72
C GLY A 359 0.45 -3.57 -2.33
N LEU A 360 0.18 -2.28 -2.26
CA LEU A 360 -0.30 -1.67 -1.02
C LEU A 360 -1.83 -1.82 -0.92
N HIS A 361 -2.27 -2.36 0.20
CA HIS A 361 -3.68 -2.38 0.59
C HIS A 361 -4.13 -0.98 1.02
N ASP A 362 -3.26 -0.28 1.73
CA ASP A 362 -3.46 1.11 2.14
C ASP A 362 -2.16 1.89 1.88
N GLU A 363 -2.20 2.68 0.82
CA GLU A 363 -1.05 3.45 0.35
C GLU A 363 -0.60 4.52 1.34
N LEU A 364 -1.50 4.98 2.22
CA LEU A 364 -1.17 5.95 3.24
C LEU A 364 -0.42 5.33 4.42
N THR A 365 -0.88 4.18 4.90
CA THR A 365 -0.27 3.48 6.04
C THR A 365 0.88 2.56 5.64
N GLY A 366 0.97 2.22 4.35
CA GLY A 366 1.98 1.30 3.83
C GLY A 366 1.63 -0.18 4.08
N LYS A 367 0.42 -0.48 4.56
CA LYS A 367 -0.07 -1.85 4.65
C LYS A 367 -0.14 -2.47 3.26
N ALA A 368 0.33 -3.71 3.14
CA ALA A 368 0.46 -4.37 1.87
C ALA A 368 -0.45 -5.60 1.76
N TYR A 369 -0.62 -6.08 0.53
CA TYR A 369 -1.28 -7.34 0.24
C TYR A 369 -0.49 -8.16 -0.78
N ALA A 370 -0.79 -9.45 -0.83
CA ALA A 370 -0.44 -10.32 -1.94
C ALA A 370 -1.63 -11.21 -2.28
N ILE A 371 -1.84 -11.43 -3.58
CA ILE A 371 -2.82 -12.37 -4.11
C ILE A 371 -2.06 -13.60 -4.59
N VAL A 372 -2.39 -14.76 -4.05
CA VAL A 372 -1.71 -16.02 -4.33
C VAL A 372 -2.73 -17.05 -4.81
N ASP A 373 -2.54 -17.59 -6.02
CA ASP A 373 -3.29 -18.74 -6.53
C ASP A 373 -2.68 -20.01 -5.92
N GLY A 374 -3.38 -20.56 -4.92
CA GLY A 374 -2.87 -21.59 -4.03
C GLY A 374 -2.88 -22.98 -4.62
N ALA A 375 -1.94 -23.83 -4.16
CA ALA A 375 -1.90 -25.26 -4.49
C ALA A 375 -3.12 -26.03 -3.94
N ASP A 376 -3.85 -25.45 -2.99
CA ASP A 376 -5.12 -25.93 -2.44
C ASP A 376 -6.34 -25.59 -3.31
N GLY A 377 -6.13 -24.95 -4.47
CA GLY A 377 -7.18 -24.57 -5.41
C GLY A 377 -7.91 -23.28 -5.06
N ARG A 378 -7.55 -22.61 -3.95
CA ARG A 378 -8.10 -21.32 -3.56
C ARG A 378 -7.24 -20.17 -4.04
N ILE A 379 -7.82 -18.98 -4.08
CA ILE A 379 -7.12 -17.73 -4.35
C ILE A 379 -7.12 -16.92 -3.06
N HIS A 380 -5.93 -16.75 -2.51
CA HIS A 380 -5.73 -16.14 -1.21
C HIS A 380 -5.40 -14.67 -1.35
N HIS A 381 -6.15 -13.81 -0.66
CA HIS A 381 -5.76 -12.43 -0.37
C HIS A 381 -5.11 -12.40 1.01
N LEU A 382 -3.81 -12.12 1.05
CA LEU A 382 -2.99 -12.09 2.26
C LEU A 382 -2.64 -10.65 2.60
N ARG A 383 -2.76 -10.26 3.85
CA ARG A 383 -2.40 -8.91 4.35
C ARG A 383 -1.06 -8.92 5.06
N PHE A 384 -0.29 -7.86 4.85
CA PHE A 384 1.02 -7.68 5.46
C PHE A 384 1.13 -6.28 6.08
N PRO A 385 1.86 -6.12 7.20
CA PRO A 385 2.02 -4.81 7.83
C PRO A 385 2.79 -3.81 6.96
N TYR A 386 3.69 -4.29 6.10
CA TYR A 386 4.51 -3.46 5.19
C TYR A 386 4.78 -4.22 3.89
N LEU A 387 5.08 -3.48 2.82
CA LEU A 387 5.36 -4.04 1.49
C LEU A 387 6.59 -4.99 1.49
N GLU A 388 7.60 -4.70 2.29
CA GLU A 388 8.81 -5.54 2.40
C GLU A 388 8.53 -6.97 2.88
N ARG A 389 7.40 -7.16 3.59
CA ARG A 389 6.96 -8.51 4.03
C ARG A 389 6.40 -9.35 2.89
N THR A 390 6.05 -8.74 1.76
CA THR A 390 5.62 -9.46 0.55
C THR A 390 6.80 -9.93 -0.30
N GLY A 391 8.04 -9.60 0.09
CA GLY A 391 9.24 -9.92 -0.68
C GLY A 391 9.37 -9.07 -1.95
N ASP A 392 10.17 -9.58 -2.91
CA ASP A 392 10.48 -8.93 -4.18
C ASP A 392 10.12 -9.82 -5.40
N ALA A 393 9.34 -10.87 -5.18
CA ALA A 393 8.90 -11.78 -6.24
C ALA A 393 8.09 -11.04 -7.31
N ALA A 394 8.35 -11.36 -8.57
CA ALA A 394 7.51 -10.95 -9.69
C ALA A 394 6.24 -11.82 -9.77
N PRO A 395 5.14 -11.32 -10.36
CA PRO A 395 3.99 -12.14 -10.69
C PRO A 395 4.38 -13.37 -11.51
N GLY A 396 3.81 -14.54 -11.17
CA GLY A 396 4.15 -15.85 -11.75
C GLY A 396 5.18 -16.65 -10.94
N ALA A 397 5.93 -16.02 -10.04
CA ALA A 397 6.84 -16.69 -9.12
C ALA A 397 6.08 -17.62 -8.15
N ILE A 398 6.75 -18.66 -7.68
CA ILE A 398 6.21 -19.55 -6.64
C ILE A 398 6.60 -18.99 -5.27
N VAL A 399 5.60 -18.76 -4.44
CA VAL A 399 5.76 -18.14 -3.12
C VAL A 399 5.12 -19.00 -2.02
N GLU A 400 5.55 -18.79 -0.80
CA GLU A 400 5.02 -19.47 0.39
C GLU A 400 4.97 -18.51 1.57
N THR A 401 3.88 -18.54 2.34
CA THR A 401 3.78 -17.80 3.60
C THR A 401 4.69 -18.41 4.66
N SER A 402 5.34 -17.55 5.44
CA SER A 402 6.10 -17.93 6.63
C SER A 402 5.59 -17.10 7.79
N ALA A 403 5.06 -17.75 8.82
CA ALA A 403 4.58 -17.11 10.03
C ALA A 403 5.50 -17.40 11.21
N TRP A 404 5.69 -16.42 12.09
CA TRP A 404 6.44 -16.56 13.33
C TRP A 404 5.92 -15.60 14.38
N THR A 405 6.24 -15.85 15.63
CA THR A 405 5.92 -14.95 16.74
C THR A 405 7.14 -14.07 17.05
N ASP A 406 6.96 -12.76 17.10
CA ASP A 406 8.03 -11.83 17.45
C ASP A 406 8.34 -11.86 18.97
N ARG A 407 9.40 -11.15 19.38
CA ARG A 407 9.81 -11.08 20.80
C ARG A 407 8.76 -10.44 21.72
N LYS A 408 7.76 -9.78 21.17
CA LYS A 408 6.63 -9.16 21.88
C LYS A 408 5.36 -10.02 21.86
N GLY A 409 5.46 -11.29 21.41
CA GLY A 409 4.33 -12.22 21.33
C GLY A 409 3.38 -11.95 20.16
N ARG A 410 3.69 -11.07 19.21
CA ARG A 410 2.83 -10.74 18.09
C ARG A 410 3.09 -11.68 16.92
N GLN A 411 2.03 -12.20 16.32
CA GLN A 411 2.13 -12.98 15.09
C GLN A 411 2.62 -12.10 13.95
N GLN A 412 3.61 -12.58 13.24
CA GLN A 412 4.21 -11.94 12.07
C GLN A 412 4.12 -12.90 10.89
N MET A 413 4.01 -12.35 9.69
CA MET A 413 4.00 -13.12 8.45
C MET A 413 4.85 -12.43 7.39
N SER A 414 5.52 -13.23 6.56
CA SER A 414 6.18 -12.78 5.33
C SER A 414 5.92 -13.76 4.21
N LEU A 415 6.10 -13.30 2.98
CA LEU A 415 6.05 -14.11 1.79
C LEU A 415 7.48 -14.48 1.38
N LEU A 416 7.76 -15.77 1.29
CA LEU A 416 9.05 -16.30 0.88
C LEU A 416 8.99 -16.73 -0.58
N VAL A 417 9.97 -16.33 -1.36
CA VAL A 417 10.13 -16.79 -2.75
C VAL A 417 10.70 -18.20 -2.75
N ARG A 418 9.97 -19.15 -3.34
CA ARG A 418 10.40 -20.54 -3.52
C ARG A 418 11.02 -20.78 -4.89
N SER A 419 10.55 -20.07 -5.91
CA SER A 419 11.14 -19.99 -7.24
C SER A 419 10.73 -18.70 -7.93
N ASP A 420 11.66 -18.04 -8.59
CA ASP A 420 11.36 -16.91 -9.48
C ASP A 420 10.85 -17.37 -10.85
N PHE A 421 10.98 -18.66 -11.17
CA PHE A 421 10.54 -19.23 -12.44
C PHE A 421 9.09 -19.70 -12.37
N THR A 422 8.34 -19.45 -13.42
CA THR A 422 7.01 -20.02 -13.62
C THR A 422 7.09 -21.55 -13.74
N LEU A 423 5.96 -22.25 -13.59
CA LEU A 423 5.93 -23.71 -13.73
C LEU A 423 6.46 -24.17 -15.11
N GLU A 424 6.05 -23.47 -16.19
CA GLU A 424 6.47 -23.79 -17.56
C GLU A 424 7.99 -23.68 -17.70
N ARG A 425 8.58 -22.62 -17.17
CA ARG A 425 10.04 -22.43 -17.21
C ARG A 425 10.78 -23.46 -16.37
N GLN A 426 10.18 -23.94 -15.27
CA GLN A 426 10.79 -24.96 -14.42
C GLN A 426 10.79 -26.36 -15.09
N ILE A 427 9.77 -26.71 -15.90
CA ILE A 427 9.67 -28.01 -16.55
C ILE A 427 10.91 -28.29 -17.39
N GLY A 428 11.35 -27.37 -18.23
CA GLY A 428 12.49 -27.55 -19.15
C GLY A 428 13.84 -27.07 -18.60
N ALA A 429 13.91 -26.58 -17.37
CA ALA A 429 15.14 -26.00 -16.83
C ALA A 429 16.25 -27.04 -16.64
N GLY A 430 17.51 -26.64 -16.93
CA GLY A 430 18.68 -27.49 -16.71
C GLY A 430 19.13 -27.64 -15.26
N GLY A 431 18.67 -26.73 -14.38
CA GLY A 431 19.03 -26.65 -12.98
C GLY A 431 18.04 -27.32 -12.03
N ALA A 432 18.38 -27.30 -10.72
CA ALA A 432 17.55 -27.85 -9.65
C ALA A 432 16.38 -26.93 -9.32
N THR A 433 15.23 -27.18 -9.91
CA THR A 433 14.02 -26.39 -9.75
C THR A 433 13.30 -26.64 -8.43
N TRP A 434 12.30 -25.82 -8.13
CA TRP A 434 11.37 -26.08 -7.04
C TRP A 434 10.53 -27.35 -7.29
N LEU A 435 10.18 -27.67 -8.57
CA LEU A 435 9.50 -28.90 -8.92
C LEU A 435 10.34 -30.13 -8.54
N ASP A 436 11.64 -30.13 -8.80
CA ASP A 436 12.53 -31.26 -8.45
C ASP A 436 12.53 -31.50 -6.93
N ARG A 437 12.52 -30.44 -6.13
CA ARG A 437 12.41 -30.54 -4.66
C ARG A 437 11.09 -31.16 -4.23
N GLN A 438 9.99 -30.88 -4.94
CA GLN A 438 8.69 -31.50 -4.65
C GLN A 438 8.65 -32.96 -5.09
N LEU A 439 9.33 -33.35 -6.20
CA LEU A 439 9.43 -34.74 -6.67
C LEU A 439 10.23 -35.59 -5.69
N VAL A 440 11.35 -35.07 -5.16
CA VAL A 440 12.22 -35.82 -4.23
C VAL A 440 11.63 -35.86 -2.82
N SER A 441 10.94 -34.80 -2.39
CA SER A 441 10.35 -34.68 -1.04
C SER A 441 8.97 -34.06 -1.12
N PRO A 442 7.93 -34.83 -1.45
CA PRO A 442 6.57 -34.31 -1.57
C PRO A 442 6.07 -33.75 -0.23
N ARG A 443 5.86 -32.44 -0.17
CA ARG A 443 5.37 -31.75 1.04
C ARG A 443 3.98 -31.12 0.86
N LEU A 444 3.46 -31.18 -0.38
CA LEU A 444 2.23 -30.50 -0.75
C LEU A 444 1.13 -31.50 -1.06
N LYS A 445 -0.05 -31.25 -0.50
CA LYS A 445 -1.30 -31.86 -0.96
C LYS A 445 -1.88 -30.95 -2.04
N THR A 446 -1.82 -31.38 -3.29
CA THR A 446 -2.43 -30.66 -4.42
C THR A 446 -3.89 -31.07 -4.57
N VAL A 447 -4.78 -30.10 -4.73
CA VAL A 447 -6.21 -30.32 -4.98
C VAL A 447 -6.50 -30.28 -6.50
N ALA A 448 -7.55 -30.96 -6.93
CA ALA A 448 -8.00 -30.92 -8.32
C ALA A 448 -8.66 -29.57 -8.64
N GLY A 449 -7.92 -28.65 -9.22
CA GLY A 449 -8.42 -27.35 -9.66
C GLY A 449 -7.39 -26.23 -9.57
N GLY A 450 -7.51 -25.23 -10.44
CA GLY A 450 -6.62 -24.06 -10.46
C GLY A 450 -5.14 -24.40 -10.49
N PHE A 451 -4.34 -23.64 -9.79
CA PHE A 451 -2.90 -23.84 -9.69
C PHE A 451 -2.51 -25.26 -9.20
N GLY A 452 -3.31 -25.87 -8.33
CA GLY A 452 -3.04 -27.23 -7.84
C GLY A 452 -3.09 -28.29 -8.96
N SER A 453 -3.97 -28.14 -9.96
CA SER A 453 -4.01 -28.99 -11.14
C SER A 453 -2.80 -28.76 -12.06
N GLU A 454 -2.53 -27.48 -12.35
CA GLU A 454 -1.37 -27.08 -13.16
C GLU A 454 -0.04 -27.59 -12.56
N LEU A 455 0.08 -27.53 -11.23
CA LEU A 455 1.24 -28.04 -10.51
C LEU A 455 1.42 -29.55 -10.67
N ARG A 456 0.33 -30.33 -10.58
CA ARG A 456 0.41 -31.78 -10.80
C ARG A 456 0.87 -32.14 -12.21
N ASP A 457 0.32 -31.43 -13.20
CA ASP A 457 0.69 -31.64 -14.61
C ASP A 457 2.16 -31.24 -14.83
N ALA A 458 2.61 -30.13 -14.21
CA ALA A 458 4.00 -29.69 -14.28
C ALA A 458 4.97 -30.69 -13.62
N LEU A 459 4.58 -31.26 -12.47
CA LEU A 459 5.37 -32.31 -11.81
C LEU A 459 5.50 -33.57 -12.70
N GLY A 460 4.41 -34.00 -13.35
CA GLY A 460 4.44 -35.10 -14.29
C GLY A 460 5.39 -34.84 -15.47
N LYS A 461 5.22 -33.69 -16.14
CA LYS A 461 6.09 -33.30 -17.26
C LYS A 461 7.56 -33.18 -16.85
N ARG A 462 7.84 -32.61 -15.65
CA ARG A 462 9.21 -32.52 -15.12
C ARG A 462 9.81 -33.89 -14.87
N ALA A 463 9.05 -34.84 -14.33
CA ALA A 463 9.49 -36.22 -14.13
C ALA A 463 9.84 -36.91 -15.46
N ASP A 464 9.05 -36.67 -16.52
CA ASP A 464 9.35 -37.19 -17.85
C ASP A 464 10.67 -36.61 -18.42
N VAL A 465 10.91 -35.31 -18.29
CA VAL A 465 12.20 -34.67 -18.66
C VAL A 465 13.37 -35.29 -17.90
N LEU A 466 13.22 -35.57 -16.59
CA LEU A 466 14.28 -36.22 -15.81
C LEU A 466 14.54 -37.67 -16.24
N LEU A 467 13.50 -38.40 -16.68
CA LEU A 467 13.63 -39.74 -17.28
C LEU A 467 14.42 -39.68 -18.59
N GLU A 468 14.09 -38.73 -19.48
CA GLU A 468 14.82 -38.52 -20.75
C GLU A 468 16.28 -38.16 -20.52
N GLN A 469 16.59 -37.38 -19.48
CA GLN A 469 17.96 -37.02 -19.13
C GLN A 469 18.74 -38.12 -18.38
N GLY A 470 18.14 -39.27 -18.11
CA GLY A 470 18.75 -40.34 -17.35
C GLY A 470 18.94 -40.06 -15.86
N LEU A 471 18.32 -39.01 -15.33
CA LEU A 471 18.35 -38.62 -13.92
C LEU A 471 17.25 -39.27 -13.09
N ALA A 472 16.35 -39.99 -13.74
CA ALA A 472 15.33 -40.83 -13.12
C ALA A 472 15.18 -42.13 -13.89
N LYS A 473 14.62 -43.16 -13.25
CA LYS A 473 14.31 -44.46 -13.86
C LYS A 473 12.93 -44.91 -13.41
N ARG A 474 12.19 -45.56 -14.34
CA ARG A 474 10.89 -46.14 -14.01
C ARG A 474 11.07 -47.54 -13.46
N GLN A 475 10.55 -47.81 -12.27
CA GLN A 475 10.51 -49.14 -11.64
C GLN A 475 9.05 -49.50 -11.37
N GLY A 476 8.46 -50.31 -12.28
CA GLY A 476 7.02 -50.57 -12.26
C GLY A 476 6.20 -49.26 -12.46
N GLN A 477 5.35 -48.93 -11.50
CA GLN A 477 4.55 -47.71 -11.51
C GLN A 477 5.24 -46.52 -10.79
N GLN A 478 6.41 -46.73 -10.19
CA GLN A 478 7.12 -45.70 -9.46
C GLN A 478 8.28 -45.14 -10.28
N ILE A 479 8.56 -43.86 -10.08
CA ILE A 479 9.74 -43.18 -10.63
C ILE A 479 10.76 -43.04 -9.50
N VAL A 480 11.94 -43.59 -9.72
CA VAL A 480 13.07 -43.50 -8.78
C VAL A 480 14.07 -42.49 -9.31
N TYR A 481 14.33 -41.46 -8.54
CA TYR A 481 15.26 -40.40 -8.89
C TYR A 481 16.69 -40.72 -8.48
N ALA A 482 17.67 -40.16 -9.20
CA ALA A 482 19.08 -40.32 -8.88
C ALA A 482 19.36 -39.83 -7.43
N ARG A 483 20.26 -40.54 -6.70
CA ARG A 483 20.53 -40.31 -5.28
C ARG A 483 20.94 -38.87 -4.97
N ASN A 484 21.68 -38.20 -5.87
CA ASN A 484 22.11 -36.79 -5.72
C ASN A 484 21.48 -35.89 -6.80
N LEU A 485 20.21 -36.13 -7.16
CA LEU A 485 19.53 -35.38 -8.22
C LEU A 485 19.68 -33.86 -8.08
N LEU A 486 19.35 -33.33 -6.91
CA LEU A 486 19.36 -31.88 -6.68
C LEU A 486 20.78 -31.28 -6.73
N GLY A 487 21.79 -32.00 -6.23
CA GLY A 487 23.21 -31.62 -6.33
C GLY A 487 23.66 -31.55 -7.78
N THR A 488 23.45 -32.65 -8.55
CA THR A 488 23.84 -32.73 -9.95
C THR A 488 23.19 -31.65 -10.81
N LEU A 489 21.88 -31.38 -10.61
CA LEU A 489 21.18 -30.31 -11.34
C LEU A 489 21.69 -28.92 -10.96
N ARG A 490 22.01 -28.70 -9.68
CA ARG A 490 22.58 -27.41 -9.22
C ARG A 490 23.96 -27.16 -9.79
N GLU A 491 24.81 -28.18 -9.83
CA GLU A 491 26.16 -28.10 -10.43
C GLU A 491 26.08 -27.74 -11.92
N ARG A 492 25.18 -28.39 -12.67
CA ARG A 492 24.94 -28.09 -14.09
C ARG A 492 24.48 -26.63 -14.29
N ASP A 493 23.55 -26.14 -13.45
CA ASP A 493 23.03 -24.80 -13.50
C ASP A 493 24.10 -23.74 -13.24
N LEU A 494 24.95 -23.97 -12.22
CA LEU A 494 26.08 -23.10 -11.89
C LEU A 494 27.16 -23.11 -12.98
N ALA A 495 27.45 -24.27 -13.58
CA ALA A 495 28.40 -24.35 -14.69
C ALA A 495 27.91 -23.56 -15.90
N ALA A 496 26.66 -23.76 -16.31
CA ALA A 496 26.06 -22.99 -17.41
C ALA A 496 26.04 -21.49 -17.16
N ALA A 497 25.70 -21.08 -15.92
CA ALA A 497 25.76 -19.68 -15.51
C ALA A 497 27.18 -19.12 -15.53
N SER A 498 28.17 -19.92 -15.07
CA SER A 498 29.58 -19.55 -15.12
C SER A 498 30.05 -19.25 -16.54
N ASP A 499 29.74 -20.16 -17.48
CA ASP A 499 30.14 -20.01 -18.88
C ASP A 499 29.52 -18.78 -19.53
N ALA A 500 28.24 -18.51 -19.23
CA ALA A 500 27.53 -17.32 -19.72
C ALA A 500 28.13 -16.01 -19.16
N LEU A 501 28.41 -15.97 -17.85
CA LEU A 501 29.00 -14.80 -17.19
C LEU A 501 30.46 -14.59 -17.60
N ALA A 502 31.26 -15.67 -17.72
CA ALA A 502 32.62 -15.61 -18.19
C ALA A 502 32.70 -15.06 -19.63
N SER A 503 31.78 -15.48 -20.49
CA SER A 503 31.69 -14.98 -21.87
C SER A 503 31.30 -13.49 -21.94
N ARG A 504 30.47 -13.02 -20.99
CA ARG A 504 30.03 -11.62 -20.93
C ARG A 504 31.10 -10.69 -20.36
N ASP A 505 31.75 -11.10 -19.29
CA ASP A 505 32.60 -10.24 -18.45
C ASP A 505 34.10 -10.51 -18.61
N GLY A 506 34.48 -11.57 -19.36
CA GLY A 506 35.87 -11.95 -19.58
C GLY A 506 36.60 -12.48 -18.34
N SER A 507 35.87 -12.84 -17.29
CA SER A 507 36.39 -13.29 -16.01
C SER A 507 36.00 -14.74 -15.72
N THR A 508 36.81 -15.47 -14.92
CA THR A 508 36.57 -16.88 -14.62
C THR A 508 35.90 -17.07 -13.26
N MET A 509 34.98 -18.05 -13.18
CA MET A 509 34.34 -18.42 -11.94
C MET A 509 35.31 -19.18 -11.03
N GLN A 510 35.36 -18.81 -9.77
CA GLN A 510 36.06 -19.51 -8.70
C GLN A 510 35.03 -20.24 -7.82
N SER A 511 35.14 -21.56 -7.71
CA SER A 511 34.26 -22.32 -6.82
C SER A 511 34.54 -21.99 -5.37
N ALA A 512 33.48 -21.77 -4.58
CA ALA A 512 33.57 -21.61 -3.14
C ALA A 512 32.98 -22.84 -2.45
N THR A 513 33.79 -23.49 -1.60
CA THR A 513 33.43 -24.67 -0.81
C THR A 513 33.26 -24.33 0.67
N SER A 514 32.69 -25.26 1.44
CA SER A 514 32.50 -25.07 2.87
C SER A 514 33.85 -24.75 3.56
N GLY A 515 33.88 -23.69 4.33
CA GLY A 515 35.07 -23.18 5.01
C GLY A 515 35.81 -22.07 4.26
N ASP A 516 35.59 -21.91 2.96
CA ASP A 516 36.24 -20.89 2.14
C ASP A 516 35.84 -19.46 2.52
N HIS A 517 36.75 -18.54 2.31
CA HIS A 517 36.52 -17.12 2.46
C HIS A 517 36.01 -16.52 1.14
N VAL A 518 34.89 -15.82 1.19
CA VAL A 518 34.34 -15.07 0.06
C VAL A 518 34.53 -13.58 0.35
N ALA A 519 35.27 -12.88 -0.51
CA ALA A 519 35.50 -11.44 -0.37
C ALA A 519 35.62 -10.79 -1.74
N GLY A 520 34.95 -9.65 -1.92
CA GLY A 520 34.96 -8.93 -3.20
C GLY A 520 33.79 -7.95 -3.31
N VAL A 521 33.62 -7.35 -4.48
CA VAL A 521 32.53 -6.42 -4.78
C VAL A 521 31.29 -7.22 -5.17
N TYR A 522 30.16 -6.99 -4.49
CA TYR A 522 28.87 -7.53 -4.91
C TYR A 522 28.38 -6.82 -6.17
N ARG A 523 28.48 -7.49 -7.33
CA ARG A 523 28.17 -6.90 -8.64
C ARG A 523 26.70 -6.96 -8.99
N GLU A 524 26.10 -8.14 -8.85
CA GLU A 524 24.70 -8.35 -9.24
C GLU A 524 24.09 -9.60 -8.59
N ARG A 525 22.78 -9.66 -8.62
CA ARG A 525 22.00 -10.85 -8.26
C ARG A 525 21.73 -11.67 -9.51
N VAL A 526 22.17 -12.93 -9.51
CA VAL A 526 21.94 -13.90 -10.60
C VAL A 526 20.81 -14.83 -10.20
N THR A 527 19.73 -14.86 -10.99
CA THR A 527 18.57 -15.72 -10.74
C THR A 527 18.63 -16.96 -11.65
N LEU A 528 18.83 -18.13 -11.04
CA LEU A 528 18.94 -19.42 -11.69
C LEU A 528 17.76 -20.34 -11.33
N ALA A 529 17.61 -21.48 -12.01
CA ALA A 529 16.62 -22.49 -11.68
C ALA A 529 16.83 -23.05 -10.25
N SER A 530 18.07 -23.15 -9.82
CA SER A 530 18.48 -23.64 -8.50
C SER A 530 18.27 -22.63 -7.37
N GLY A 531 17.95 -21.36 -7.68
CA GLY A 531 17.70 -20.29 -6.75
C GLY A 531 18.42 -18.99 -7.11
N ARG A 532 18.51 -18.09 -6.14
CA ARG A 532 19.17 -16.79 -6.28
C ARG A 532 20.60 -16.85 -5.80
N PHE A 533 21.53 -16.27 -6.56
CA PHE A 533 22.94 -16.20 -6.25
C PHE A 533 23.43 -14.75 -6.31
N ALA A 534 24.43 -14.44 -5.50
CA ALA A 534 25.16 -13.18 -5.56
C ALA A 534 26.47 -13.42 -6.31
N MET A 535 26.77 -12.59 -7.29
CA MET A 535 28.05 -12.55 -7.98
C MET A 535 28.98 -11.63 -7.21
N ILE A 536 30.04 -12.22 -6.63
CA ILE A 536 31.07 -11.52 -5.88
C ILE A 536 32.34 -11.50 -6.70
N ASP A 537 32.76 -10.32 -7.14
CA ASP A 537 33.96 -10.08 -7.93
C ASP A 537 35.14 -9.72 -7.02
N ASN A 538 36.21 -10.54 -7.05
CA ASN A 538 37.40 -10.32 -6.24
C ASN A 538 38.59 -9.67 -7.01
N GLY A 539 38.32 -9.21 -8.25
CA GLY A 539 39.32 -8.61 -9.15
C GLY A 539 40.16 -9.59 -9.96
N VAL A 540 40.15 -10.87 -9.61
CA VAL A 540 40.84 -11.95 -10.37
C VAL A 540 39.83 -12.86 -11.08
N GLY A 541 38.61 -12.88 -10.56
CA GLY A 541 37.50 -13.66 -11.05
C GLY A 541 36.25 -13.38 -10.22
N PHE A 542 35.23 -14.24 -10.35
CA PHE A 542 34.01 -14.09 -9.57
C PHE A 542 33.60 -15.40 -8.89
N GLN A 543 32.80 -15.25 -7.83
CA GLN A 543 32.18 -16.37 -7.11
C GLN A 543 30.66 -16.20 -7.14
N LEU A 544 29.92 -17.32 -7.37
CA LEU A 544 28.46 -17.39 -7.25
C LEU A 544 28.12 -18.05 -5.90
N VAL A 545 27.63 -17.26 -4.97
CA VAL A 545 27.22 -17.72 -3.64
C VAL A 545 25.73 -17.51 -3.41
N PRO A 546 25.07 -18.31 -2.56
CA PRO A 546 23.64 -18.12 -2.29
C PRO A 546 23.34 -16.71 -1.84
N TRP A 547 22.40 -16.06 -2.55
CA TRP A 547 21.98 -14.70 -2.26
C TRP A 547 21.08 -14.63 -1.02
N ARG A 548 21.20 -13.56 -0.28
CA ARG A 548 20.34 -13.20 0.85
C ARG A 548 19.88 -11.75 0.70
N GLN A 549 18.67 -11.45 1.20
CA GLN A 549 18.08 -10.11 1.10
C GLN A 549 18.93 -9.01 1.74
N ASP A 550 19.72 -9.34 2.76
CA ASP A 550 20.62 -8.40 3.44
C ASP A 550 21.73 -7.87 2.51
N LEU A 551 22.11 -8.65 1.48
CA LEU A 551 23.11 -8.26 0.48
C LEU A 551 22.64 -7.14 -0.44
N GLU A 552 21.34 -6.99 -0.66
CA GLU A 552 20.81 -6.00 -1.63
C GLU A 552 21.25 -4.57 -1.31
N ARG A 553 21.46 -4.28 -0.02
CA ARG A 553 21.93 -2.96 0.46
C ARG A 553 23.42 -2.71 0.20
N HIS A 554 24.13 -3.73 -0.22
CA HIS A 554 25.58 -3.71 -0.45
C HIS A 554 25.92 -3.89 -1.93
N LEU A 555 24.94 -3.70 -2.82
CA LEU A 555 25.19 -3.73 -4.27
C LEU A 555 26.24 -2.67 -4.62
N GLY A 556 27.26 -3.07 -5.40
CA GLY A 556 28.41 -2.23 -5.74
C GLY A 556 29.44 -2.05 -4.60
N GLN A 557 29.20 -2.59 -3.41
CA GLN A 557 30.12 -2.48 -2.26
C GLN A 557 30.94 -3.76 -2.05
N THR A 558 32.09 -3.60 -1.40
CA THR A 558 32.90 -4.76 -0.98
C THR A 558 32.24 -5.46 0.22
N VAL A 559 32.04 -6.76 0.07
CA VAL A 559 31.49 -7.64 1.10
C VAL A 559 32.47 -8.75 1.41
N ALA A 560 32.43 -9.28 2.64
CA ALA A 560 33.23 -10.42 3.05
C ALA A 560 32.44 -11.37 3.94
N GLY A 561 32.69 -12.67 3.83
CA GLY A 561 32.04 -13.70 4.62
C GLY A 561 32.73 -15.04 4.52
N ARG A 562 32.21 -16.05 5.20
CA ARG A 562 32.70 -17.43 5.18
C ARG A 562 31.59 -18.39 4.80
N VAL A 563 31.87 -19.32 3.89
CA VAL A 563 30.94 -20.38 3.51
C VAL A 563 30.78 -21.36 4.67
N ASN A 564 29.57 -21.54 5.16
CA ASN A 564 29.27 -22.50 6.21
C ASN A 564 29.00 -23.92 5.66
N GLU A 565 28.86 -24.91 6.55
CA GLU A 565 28.60 -26.32 6.20
C GLU A 565 27.33 -26.55 5.38
N ARG A 566 26.38 -25.59 5.45
CA ARG A 566 25.11 -25.63 4.69
C ARG A 566 25.24 -25.02 3.30
N GLY A 567 26.45 -24.57 2.91
CA GLY A 567 26.72 -23.90 1.66
C GLY A 567 26.16 -22.46 1.57
N SER A 568 25.75 -21.88 2.69
CA SER A 568 25.40 -20.46 2.81
C SER A 568 26.61 -19.65 3.25
N VAL A 569 26.60 -18.33 3.04
CA VAL A 569 27.67 -17.44 3.50
C VAL A 569 27.25 -16.71 4.76
N ASP A 570 28.07 -16.77 5.79
CA ASP A 570 27.94 -15.97 6.99
C ASP A 570 28.69 -14.65 6.75
N TRP A 571 27.93 -13.61 6.40
CA TRP A 571 28.45 -12.31 6.02
C TRP A 571 28.87 -11.49 7.22
N SER A 572 30.06 -10.86 7.12
CA SER A 572 30.55 -9.82 8.02
C SER A 572 30.47 -8.47 7.30
N PHE A 573 29.40 -7.73 7.52
CA PHE A 573 29.29 -6.37 7.01
C PHE A 573 30.08 -5.42 7.92
N THR A 574 31.31 -5.07 7.51
CA THR A 574 32.13 -4.10 8.23
C THR A 574 31.47 -2.74 8.14
N ARG A 575 31.21 -2.09 9.27
CA ARG A 575 30.87 -0.66 9.28
C ARG A 575 32.09 0.08 8.72
N SER A 576 32.00 0.69 7.55
CA SER A 576 33.02 1.60 7.07
C SER A 576 33.06 2.79 8.03
N ARG A 577 34.04 2.77 8.95
CA ARG A 577 34.55 4.00 9.56
C ARG A 577 35.29 4.69 8.42
N GLY A 578 34.73 5.76 7.88
CA GLY A 578 35.48 6.65 7.02
C GLY A 578 36.75 7.06 7.70
N PRO A 579 37.85 7.30 6.95
CA PRO A 579 39.06 7.80 7.55
C PRO A 579 38.75 9.15 8.21
N SER A 580 38.93 9.20 9.53
CA SER A 580 38.97 10.48 10.24
C SER A 580 40.27 11.17 9.81
N VAL A 581 40.14 12.24 9.03
CA VAL A 581 41.17 13.25 8.80
C VAL A 581 40.93 14.38 9.79
#